data_5dbe73630e97df2dc34bbea00dadd275
#
_entry.id   5dbe73630e97df2dc34bbea00dadd275
#
_cell.length_a   1.000
_cell.length_b   1.000
_cell.length_c   1.000
_cell.angle_alpha   90.00
_cell.angle_beta   90.00
_cell.angle_gamma   90.00
#
_symmetry.space_group_name_H-M   'P 1'
#
loop_
_entity.id
_entity.type
_entity.pdbx_description
1 polymer ?
#
loop_
_entity_poly.entity_id
_entity_poly.type
_entity_poly.pdbx_seq_one_letter_code
_entity_poly.pdbx_strand_id
1 'polypeptide(L)'
;MVFKFINPNRKKSYLGDLLDSISLSNWTKVKKTMTNNLLDLINLKKYDISAIGSETYETLISFCHKQIDTNGLCLLPDFVKKSFYEGEIAEVRENEEKGFYNESWRSPFGNESRKAQENSIQTRASMKTFAYDLLAPNSKLRLLYESDIFTEFLKKILRVDNFFKCADPLVSCLVTSLKDSDELGWHYDPNDGVVTLFLQKPDKGGEFEFVPNSKESNHEVSEKELSILDNQYEDIISLAQDPGALAIFNGSNSLHRVAPVAGNSERIVAVLSLSLIHI
;
A
#
# COMPACT_ATOMS: atom_id res chain seq x y z
N MET A 1 9.77 -7.14 5.30
CA MET A 1 9.33 -7.87 6.49
C MET A 1 7.81 -7.88 6.70
N VAL A 2 7.07 -7.63 5.67
CA VAL A 2 5.63 -7.91 5.56
C VAL A 2 5.35 -9.42 5.75
N PHE A 3 6.35 -10.27 5.48
CA PHE A 3 6.24 -11.73 5.47
C PHE A 3 5.86 -12.43 6.80
N LYS A 4 5.98 -11.76 7.95
CA LYS A 4 5.58 -12.35 9.25
C LYS A 4 4.07 -12.24 9.54
N PHE A 5 3.32 -11.52 8.71
CA PHE A 5 1.88 -11.31 8.91
C PHE A 5 0.99 -12.32 8.15
N ILE A 6 1.59 -13.35 7.54
CA ILE A 6 0.87 -14.30 6.69
C ILE A 6 0.78 -15.66 7.37
N ASN A 7 -0.40 -16.26 7.30
CA ASN A 7 -0.63 -17.60 7.85
C ASN A 7 0.24 -18.65 7.12
N PRO A 8 1.22 -19.30 7.79
CA PRO A 8 2.15 -20.23 7.15
C PRO A 8 1.51 -21.53 6.65
N ASN A 9 0.25 -21.80 7.01
CA ASN A 9 -0.46 -23.03 6.67
C ASN A 9 -1.27 -22.95 5.36
N ARG A 10 -1.19 -21.84 4.59
CA ARG A 10 -1.92 -21.70 3.33
C ARG A 10 -1.17 -22.29 2.14
N LYS A 11 -1.86 -23.11 1.36
CA LYS A 11 -1.37 -23.64 0.06
C LYS A 11 -1.66 -22.65 -1.06
N LYS A 12 -0.75 -22.58 -2.05
CA LYS A 12 -0.87 -21.77 -3.28
C LYS A 12 -2.16 -22.07 -4.04
N SER A 13 -2.84 -21.08 -4.60
CA SER A 13 -4.12 -21.22 -5.29
C SER A 13 -4.10 -20.86 -6.79
N TYR A 14 -4.70 -21.61 -7.55
CA TYR A 14 -5.67 -21.79 -8.66
C TYR A 14 -5.72 -20.78 -9.85
N LEU A 15 -5.08 -19.63 -9.94
CA LEU A 15 -5.22 -18.76 -11.12
C LEU A 15 -4.39 -19.20 -12.33
N GLY A 16 -3.30 -19.93 -12.14
CA GLY A 16 -2.47 -20.45 -13.23
C GLY A 16 -3.23 -21.40 -14.16
N ASP A 17 -4.02 -22.29 -13.56
CA ASP A 17 -4.67 -23.38 -14.31
C ASP A 17 -5.88 -22.92 -15.16
N LEU A 18 -6.51 -21.78 -14.82
CA LEU A 18 -7.64 -21.23 -15.57
C LEU A 18 -7.18 -20.45 -16.82
N LEU A 19 -5.97 -19.92 -16.81
CA LEU A 19 -5.44 -19.06 -17.87
C LEU A 19 -4.84 -19.85 -19.04
N ASP A 20 -4.39 -21.08 -18.81
CA ASP A 20 -3.78 -21.92 -19.84
C ASP A 20 -4.78 -22.45 -20.89
N SER A 21 -6.09 -22.30 -20.66
CA SER A 21 -7.14 -22.79 -21.56
C SER A 21 -7.71 -21.72 -22.52
N ILE A 22 -7.29 -20.46 -22.41
CA ILE A 22 -7.84 -19.36 -23.21
C ILE A 22 -6.96 -19.06 -24.43
N SER A 23 -7.52 -19.04 -25.64
CA SER A 23 -6.79 -18.63 -26.84
C SER A 23 -6.29 -17.18 -26.75
N LEU A 24 -5.17 -16.86 -27.42
CA LEU A 24 -4.54 -15.54 -27.39
C LEU A 24 -5.51 -14.40 -27.76
N SER A 25 -6.42 -14.63 -28.73
CA SER A 25 -7.45 -13.68 -29.15
C SER A 25 -8.53 -13.43 -28.09
N ASN A 26 -8.93 -14.48 -27.37
CA ASN A 26 -9.87 -14.37 -26.27
C ASN A 26 -9.22 -13.68 -25.06
N TRP A 27 -7.94 -13.95 -24.79
CA TRP A 27 -7.17 -13.27 -23.76
C TRP A 27 -7.08 -11.76 -23.98
N THR A 28 -6.80 -11.32 -25.21
CA THR A 28 -6.77 -9.90 -25.58
C THR A 28 -8.13 -9.22 -25.35
N LYS A 29 -9.23 -9.91 -25.69
CA LYS A 29 -10.59 -9.41 -25.41
C LYS A 29 -10.89 -9.29 -23.91
N VAL A 30 -10.53 -10.30 -23.14
CA VAL A 30 -10.69 -10.30 -21.67
C VAL A 30 -9.92 -9.17 -21.04
N LYS A 31 -8.63 -9.01 -21.38
CA LYS A 31 -7.80 -7.89 -20.89
C LYS A 31 -8.42 -6.52 -21.21
N LYS A 32 -8.90 -6.33 -22.44
CA LYS A 32 -9.54 -5.06 -22.84
C LYS A 32 -10.79 -4.77 -22.01
N THR A 33 -11.63 -5.79 -21.78
CA THR A 33 -12.84 -5.63 -20.96
C THR A 33 -12.49 -5.33 -19.50
N MET A 34 -11.52 -6.03 -18.92
CA MET A 34 -11.03 -5.77 -17.56
C MET A 34 -10.47 -4.35 -17.42
N THR A 35 -9.69 -3.89 -18.39
CA THR A 35 -9.17 -2.53 -18.41
C THR A 35 -10.28 -1.48 -18.44
N ASN A 36 -11.28 -1.64 -19.31
CA ASN A 36 -12.40 -0.71 -19.37
C ASN A 36 -13.19 -0.68 -18.07
N ASN A 37 -13.48 -1.85 -17.48
CA ASN A 37 -14.16 -1.95 -16.19
C ASN A 37 -13.38 -1.24 -15.08
N LEU A 38 -12.04 -1.35 -15.07
CA LEU A 38 -11.20 -0.64 -14.11
C LEU A 38 -11.28 0.89 -14.32
N LEU A 39 -11.14 1.35 -15.56
CA LEU A 39 -11.15 2.79 -15.87
C LEU A 39 -12.49 3.43 -15.47
N ASP A 40 -13.59 2.68 -15.55
CA ASP A 40 -14.89 3.14 -15.05
C ASP A 40 -14.93 3.34 -13.53
N LEU A 41 -14.03 2.72 -12.79
CA LEU A 41 -13.93 2.80 -11.33
C LEU A 41 -12.95 3.88 -10.84
N ILE A 42 -12.07 4.35 -11.71
CA ILE A 42 -11.12 5.44 -11.43
C ILE A 42 -11.79 6.78 -11.72
N ASN A 43 -11.40 7.80 -11.00
CA ASN A 43 -11.85 9.18 -11.24
C ASN A 43 -11.04 9.82 -12.37
N LEU A 44 -11.28 9.36 -13.61
CA LEU A 44 -10.55 9.84 -14.80
C LEU A 44 -10.72 11.34 -15.08
N LYS A 45 -11.79 11.96 -14.59
CA LYS A 45 -11.97 13.41 -14.71
C LYS A 45 -10.89 14.18 -13.93
N LYS A 46 -10.39 13.58 -12.85
CA LYS A 46 -9.37 14.16 -11.98
C LYS A 46 -7.99 13.61 -12.29
N TYR A 47 -7.90 12.32 -12.64
CA TYR A 47 -6.67 11.58 -12.85
C TYR A 47 -6.77 10.69 -14.08
N ASP A 48 -6.62 11.25 -15.27
CA ASP A 48 -6.71 10.46 -16.50
C ASP A 48 -5.41 9.68 -16.75
N ILE A 49 -5.29 8.55 -16.05
CA ILE A 49 -4.16 7.63 -16.20
C ILE A 49 -4.16 6.87 -17.54
N SER A 50 -5.26 6.95 -18.31
CA SER A 50 -5.39 6.29 -19.61
C SER A 50 -4.85 7.10 -20.77
N ALA A 51 -4.73 8.41 -20.60
CA ALA A 51 -4.30 9.35 -21.65
C ALA A 51 -2.77 9.49 -21.76
N ILE A 52 -2.05 8.37 -21.70
CA ILE A 52 -0.58 8.31 -21.70
C ILE A 52 -0.01 9.17 -22.86
N GLY A 53 0.93 10.07 -22.53
CA GLY A 53 1.57 10.98 -23.49
C GLY A 53 0.75 12.22 -23.86
N SER A 54 -0.45 12.40 -23.31
CA SER A 54 -1.19 13.66 -23.44
C SER A 54 -0.63 14.75 -22.52
N GLU A 55 -0.89 16.01 -22.82
CA GLU A 55 -0.50 17.14 -21.97
C GLU A 55 -1.10 17.04 -20.56
N THR A 56 -2.35 16.59 -20.44
CA THR A 56 -3.02 16.37 -19.15
C THR A 56 -2.35 15.28 -18.34
N TYR A 57 -1.92 14.18 -18.98
CA TYR A 57 -1.18 13.10 -18.33
C TYR A 57 0.19 13.57 -17.84
N GLU A 58 0.96 14.27 -18.68
CA GLU A 58 2.28 14.77 -18.29
C GLU A 58 2.20 15.83 -17.18
N THR A 59 1.13 16.64 -17.16
CA THR A 59 0.84 17.57 -16.06
C THR A 59 0.56 16.83 -14.76
N LEU A 60 -0.21 15.74 -14.81
CA LEU A 60 -0.48 14.87 -13.63
C LEU A 60 0.82 14.25 -13.12
N ILE A 61 1.66 13.71 -14.00
CA ILE A 61 2.95 13.13 -13.61
C ILE A 61 3.85 14.19 -12.96
N SER A 62 3.94 15.37 -13.54
CA SER A 62 4.73 16.48 -12.99
C SER A 62 4.23 16.92 -11.61
N PHE A 63 2.92 16.95 -11.41
CA PHE A 63 2.30 17.21 -10.11
C PHE A 63 2.69 16.14 -9.07
N CYS A 64 2.62 14.85 -9.44
CA CYS A 64 3.02 13.75 -8.55
C CYS A 64 4.52 13.83 -8.19
N HIS A 65 5.37 14.11 -9.16
CA HIS A 65 6.80 14.31 -8.95
C HIS A 65 7.07 15.42 -7.94
N LYS A 66 6.42 16.59 -8.13
CA LYS A 66 6.58 17.72 -7.21
C LYS A 66 6.19 17.36 -5.79
N GLN A 67 5.10 16.61 -5.59
CA GLN A 67 4.69 16.18 -4.25
C GLN A 67 5.71 15.24 -3.60
N ILE A 68 6.22 14.24 -4.35
CA ILE A 68 7.24 13.30 -3.85
C ILE A 68 8.53 14.04 -3.51
N ASP A 69 9.00 14.90 -4.40
CA ASP A 69 10.26 15.64 -4.23
C ASP A 69 10.19 16.61 -3.05
N THR A 70 9.01 17.21 -2.79
CA THR A 70 8.83 18.18 -1.70
C THR A 70 8.51 17.51 -0.36
N ASN A 71 7.63 16.50 -0.39
CA ASN A 71 7.01 15.96 0.83
C ASN A 71 7.34 14.47 1.07
N GLY A 72 8.06 13.80 0.16
CA GLY A 72 8.31 12.35 0.24
C GLY A 72 7.07 11.49 -0.03
N LEU A 73 5.93 12.10 -0.35
CA LEU A 73 4.64 11.43 -0.54
C LEU A 73 3.83 12.13 -1.64
N CYS A 74 3.24 11.35 -2.54
CA CYS A 74 2.20 11.81 -3.45
C CYS A 74 0.84 11.29 -2.99
N LEU A 75 -0.07 12.20 -2.67
CA LEU A 75 -1.46 11.88 -2.31
C LEU A 75 -2.39 12.30 -3.44
N LEU A 76 -3.21 11.37 -3.91
CA LEU A 76 -4.26 11.57 -4.91
C LEU A 76 -5.64 11.31 -4.28
N PRO A 77 -6.28 12.34 -3.69
CA PRO A 77 -7.59 12.19 -3.08
C PRO A 77 -8.67 11.84 -4.11
N ASP A 78 -9.63 10.97 -3.75
CA ASP A 78 -10.70 10.49 -4.64
C ASP A 78 -10.17 9.82 -5.93
N PHE A 79 -9.05 9.12 -5.85
CA PHE A 79 -8.46 8.42 -7.00
C PHE A 79 -9.41 7.37 -7.55
N VAL A 80 -10.06 6.61 -6.66
CA VAL A 80 -11.12 5.67 -7.03
C VAL A 80 -12.49 6.16 -6.56
N LYS A 81 -13.52 5.79 -7.29
CA LYS A 81 -14.91 6.14 -6.99
C LYS A 81 -15.43 5.37 -5.77
N LYS A 82 -16.47 5.90 -5.15
CA LYS A 82 -17.15 5.30 -3.99
C LYS A 82 -17.56 3.84 -4.23
N SER A 83 -18.10 3.52 -5.41
CA SER A 83 -18.47 2.16 -5.78
C SER A 83 -17.31 1.16 -5.79
N PHE A 84 -16.06 1.64 -5.91
CA PHE A 84 -14.88 0.79 -5.77
C PHE A 84 -14.73 0.34 -4.33
N TYR A 85 -14.47 1.26 -3.41
CA TYR A 85 -14.07 0.91 -2.04
C TYR A 85 -15.21 0.32 -1.21
N GLU A 86 -16.46 0.70 -1.43
CA GLU A 86 -17.60 0.07 -0.74
C GLU A 86 -17.74 -1.43 -1.04
N GLY A 87 -17.48 -1.84 -2.29
CA GLY A 87 -17.47 -3.25 -2.63
C GLY A 87 -16.35 -4.04 -1.96
N GLU A 88 -15.15 -3.45 -1.91
CA GLU A 88 -13.99 -4.10 -1.27
C GLU A 88 -14.15 -4.18 0.26
N ILE A 89 -14.75 -3.18 0.90
CA ILE A 89 -15.08 -3.22 2.32
C ILE A 89 -16.08 -4.34 2.62
N ALA A 90 -17.12 -4.49 1.79
CA ALA A 90 -18.10 -5.56 1.92
C ALA A 90 -17.42 -6.93 1.81
N GLU A 91 -16.53 -7.13 0.84
CA GLU A 91 -15.76 -8.37 0.66
C GLU A 91 -14.86 -8.69 1.86
N VAL A 92 -14.17 -7.69 2.42
CA VAL A 92 -13.36 -7.86 3.63
C VAL A 92 -14.22 -8.34 4.80
N ARG A 93 -15.39 -7.75 5.00
CA ARG A 93 -16.32 -8.14 6.07
C ARG A 93 -16.89 -9.54 5.89
N GLU A 94 -17.23 -9.93 4.66
CA GLU A 94 -17.68 -11.30 4.35
C GLU A 94 -16.61 -12.35 4.61
N ASN A 95 -15.33 -11.96 4.50
CA ASN A 95 -14.18 -12.82 4.73
C ASN A 95 -13.50 -12.59 6.08
N GLU A 96 -14.16 -11.92 7.02
CA GLU A 96 -13.60 -11.52 8.32
C GLU A 96 -12.90 -12.67 9.06
N GLU A 97 -13.51 -13.86 9.08
CA GLU A 97 -12.98 -15.06 9.74
C GLU A 97 -11.74 -15.65 9.05
N LYS A 98 -11.50 -15.30 7.78
CA LYS A 98 -10.35 -15.80 7.01
C LYS A 98 -9.13 -14.90 7.15
N GLY A 99 -9.31 -13.67 7.61
CA GLY A 99 -8.22 -12.73 7.86
C GLY A 99 -7.30 -13.24 8.96
N PHE A 100 -6.00 -12.98 8.81
CA PHE A 100 -4.99 -13.33 9.81
C PHE A 100 -4.69 -12.12 10.69
N TYR A 101 -5.07 -12.21 11.96
CA TYR A 101 -4.68 -11.19 12.94
C TYR A 101 -3.29 -11.49 13.48
N ASN A 102 -2.44 -10.48 13.51
CA ASN A 102 -1.11 -10.55 14.10
C ASN A 102 -0.86 -9.35 15.00
N GLU A 103 -0.25 -9.64 16.14
CA GLU A 103 0.33 -8.65 17.03
C GLU A 103 1.79 -9.01 17.27
N SER A 104 2.67 -8.06 17.10
CA SER A 104 4.11 -8.26 17.26
C SER A 104 4.82 -6.98 17.66
N TRP A 105 5.97 -7.13 18.30
CA TRP A 105 6.94 -6.07 18.53
C TRP A 105 8.10 -6.23 17.56
N ARG A 106 8.53 -5.17 16.94
CA ARG A 106 9.56 -5.20 15.90
C ARG A 106 10.48 -3.98 15.97
N SER A 107 11.71 -4.15 15.51
CA SER A 107 12.60 -3.03 15.31
C SER A 107 12.06 -2.06 14.25
N PRO A 108 12.06 -0.74 14.50
CA PRO A 108 11.69 0.26 13.48
C PRO A 108 12.67 0.27 12.30
N PHE A 109 13.86 -0.26 12.46
CA PHE A 109 14.94 -0.25 11.46
C PHE A 109 15.04 -1.51 10.61
N GLY A 110 14.12 -2.45 10.78
CA GLY A 110 14.17 -3.77 10.14
C GLY A 110 15.14 -4.73 10.85
N ASN A 111 15.07 -6.02 10.55
CA ASN A 111 15.80 -7.06 11.29
C ASN A 111 17.26 -7.23 10.86
N GLU A 112 17.62 -6.79 9.66
CA GLU A 112 18.94 -7.01 9.07
C GLU A 112 19.89 -5.79 9.26
N SER A 113 19.34 -4.66 9.71
CA SER A 113 20.15 -3.48 9.91
C SER A 113 21.02 -3.62 11.16
N ARG A 114 22.23 -3.07 11.12
CA ARG A 114 23.10 -2.98 12.30
C ARG A 114 22.41 -2.25 13.46
N LYS A 115 21.64 -1.20 13.15
CA LYS A 115 20.78 -0.48 14.10
C LYS A 115 19.81 -1.41 14.85
N ALA A 116 19.22 -2.38 14.15
CA ALA A 116 18.29 -3.33 14.77
C ALA A 116 18.99 -4.28 15.75
N GLN A 117 20.23 -4.63 15.50
CA GLN A 117 21.02 -5.53 16.35
C GLN A 117 21.55 -4.84 17.60
N GLU A 118 21.89 -3.56 17.51
CA GLU A 118 22.49 -2.78 18.59
C GLU A 118 21.46 -2.08 19.50
N ASN A 119 20.23 -1.90 19.03
CA ASN A 119 19.19 -1.18 19.77
C ASN A 119 18.02 -2.09 20.17
N SER A 120 17.63 -2.03 21.42
CA SER A 120 16.46 -2.72 21.97
C SER A 120 15.13 -2.02 21.68
N ILE A 121 15.14 -0.93 20.88
CA ILE A 121 13.94 -0.16 20.54
C ILE A 121 13.00 -1.03 19.71
N GLN A 122 11.80 -1.18 20.20
CA GLN A 122 10.74 -1.93 19.51
C GLN A 122 9.46 -1.13 19.45
N THR A 123 8.76 -1.26 18.34
CA THR A 123 7.46 -0.66 18.11
C THR A 123 6.41 -1.74 17.91
N ARG A 124 5.21 -1.48 18.40
CA ARG A 124 4.09 -2.44 18.30
C ARG A 124 3.50 -2.37 16.87
N ALA A 125 3.12 -3.54 16.37
CA ALA A 125 2.34 -3.66 15.14
C ALA A 125 1.22 -4.66 15.40
N SER A 126 -0.02 -4.21 15.28
CA SER A 126 -1.21 -5.04 15.44
C SER A 126 -2.20 -4.72 14.33
N MET A 127 -2.65 -5.74 13.62
CA MET A 127 -3.61 -5.60 12.53
C MET A 127 -4.13 -6.96 12.09
N LYS A 128 -5.29 -6.96 11.45
CA LYS A 128 -5.76 -8.10 10.65
C LYS A 128 -5.38 -7.90 9.20
N THR A 129 -4.90 -8.94 8.54
CA THR A 129 -4.44 -8.93 7.15
C THR A 129 -5.21 -9.93 6.31
N PHE A 130 -5.64 -9.49 5.13
CA PHE A 130 -6.25 -10.31 4.10
C PHE A 130 -5.31 -10.33 2.90
N ALA A 131 -4.78 -11.51 2.58
CA ALA A 131 -3.85 -11.68 1.47
C ALA A 131 -4.59 -11.74 0.13
N TYR A 132 -3.86 -11.53 -0.97
CA TYR A 132 -4.39 -11.52 -2.33
C TYR A 132 -5.22 -12.75 -2.68
N ASP A 133 -4.85 -13.94 -2.20
CA ASP A 133 -5.56 -15.18 -2.45
C ASP A 133 -6.95 -15.25 -1.79
N LEU A 134 -7.22 -14.36 -0.81
CA LEU A 134 -8.54 -14.19 -0.19
C LEU A 134 -9.46 -13.26 -0.95
N LEU A 135 -8.91 -12.39 -1.80
CA LEU A 135 -9.71 -11.51 -2.63
C LEU A 135 -10.41 -12.32 -3.72
N ALA A 136 -11.68 -12.04 -3.98
CA ALA A 136 -12.42 -12.71 -5.03
C ALA A 136 -11.76 -12.52 -6.41
N PRO A 137 -11.89 -13.46 -7.36
CA PRO A 137 -11.32 -13.33 -8.70
C PRO A 137 -11.76 -12.07 -9.46
N ASN A 138 -12.94 -11.53 -9.14
CA ASN A 138 -13.50 -10.30 -9.71
C ASN A 138 -13.37 -9.09 -8.77
N SER A 139 -12.59 -9.17 -7.70
CA SER A 139 -12.30 -8.04 -6.82
C SER A 139 -11.73 -6.88 -7.62
N LYS A 140 -12.15 -5.68 -7.31
CA LYS A 140 -11.67 -4.46 -7.96
C LYS A 140 -10.21 -4.16 -7.60
N LEU A 141 -9.77 -4.55 -6.40
CA LEU A 141 -8.36 -4.49 -6.00
C LEU A 141 -7.49 -5.39 -6.87
N ARG A 142 -7.96 -6.60 -7.21
CA ARG A 142 -7.26 -7.44 -8.19
C ARG A 142 -7.20 -6.78 -9.55
N LEU A 143 -8.32 -6.23 -10.05
CA LEU A 143 -8.36 -5.52 -11.32
C LEU A 143 -7.37 -4.36 -11.36
N LEU A 144 -7.29 -3.57 -10.28
CA LEU A 144 -6.36 -2.47 -10.16
C LEU A 144 -4.90 -2.95 -10.14
N TYR A 145 -4.59 -3.92 -9.28
CA TYR A 145 -3.25 -4.47 -9.12
C TYR A 145 -2.73 -5.13 -10.40
N GLU A 146 -3.60 -5.85 -11.13
CA GLU A 146 -3.25 -6.53 -12.38
C GLU A 146 -3.22 -5.61 -13.60
N SER A 147 -3.63 -4.35 -13.47
CA SER A 147 -3.70 -3.41 -14.59
C SER A 147 -2.33 -2.95 -15.06
N ASP A 148 -2.02 -3.16 -16.34
CA ASP A 148 -0.80 -2.65 -16.96
C ASP A 148 -0.78 -1.11 -17.02
N ILE A 149 -1.95 -0.45 -17.25
CA ILE A 149 -2.08 1.02 -17.25
C ILE A 149 -1.73 1.58 -15.87
N PHE A 150 -2.22 0.95 -14.81
CA PHE A 150 -1.90 1.40 -13.46
C PHE A 150 -0.43 1.17 -13.12
N THR A 151 0.14 0.05 -13.52
CA THR A 151 1.57 -0.23 -13.35
C THR A 151 2.45 0.80 -14.08
N GLU A 152 2.11 1.13 -15.34
CA GLU A 152 2.85 2.15 -16.10
C GLU A 152 2.71 3.56 -15.50
N PHE A 153 1.53 3.89 -14.97
CA PHE A 153 1.33 5.14 -14.23
C PHE A 153 2.26 5.23 -13.01
N LEU A 154 2.33 4.16 -12.21
CA LEU A 154 3.21 4.11 -11.03
C LEU A 154 4.70 4.16 -11.42
N LYS A 155 5.11 3.47 -12.49
CA LYS A 155 6.48 3.55 -13.02
C LYS A 155 6.89 4.98 -13.33
N LYS A 156 6.01 5.72 -14.01
CA LYS A 156 6.24 7.13 -14.35
C LYS A 156 6.39 7.99 -13.10
N ILE A 157 5.51 7.83 -12.12
CA ILE A 157 5.55 8.58 -10.86
C ILE A 157 6.83 8.27 -10.06
N LEU A 158 7.21 7.01 -9.97
CA LEU A 158 8.40 6.58 -9.22
C LEU A 158 9.71 6.76 -10.00
N ARG A 159 9.65 7.17 -11.28
CA ARG A 159 10.82 7.37 -12.18
C ARG A 159 11.68 6.11 -12.29
N VAL A 160 11.04 4.96 -12.43
CA VAL A 160 11.71 3.66 -12.52
C VAL A 160 11.40 3.00 -13.85
N ASP A 161 12.42 2.40 -14.50
CA ASP A 161 12.26 1.71 -15.76
C ASP A 161 11.72 0.28 -15.56
N ASN A 162 12.22 -0.38 -14.53
CA ASN A 162 11.81 -1.74 -14.16
C ASN A 162 10.97 -1.71 -12.90
N PHE A 163 9.74 -2.16 -13.00
CA PHE A 163 8.81 -2.22 -11.89
C PHE A 163 7.91 -3.43 -12.06
N PHE A 164 7.96 -4.34 -11.12
CA PHE A 164 7.32 -5.64 -11.23
C PHE A 164 6.27 -5.81 -10.14
N LYS A 165 5.19 -6.47 -10.49
CA LYS A 165 4.24 -6.97 -9.50
C LYS A 165 4.91 -8.09 -8.71
N CYS A 166 4.68 -8.12 -7.41
CA CYS A 166 5.16 -9.22 -6.59
C CYS A 166 4.49 -10.53 -7.03
N ALA A 167 5.29 -11.54 -7.33
CA ALA A 167 4.78 -12.84 -7.79
C ALA A 167 4.20 -13.69 -6.64
N ASP A 168 4.54 -13.38 -5.39
CA ASP A 168 3.99 -14.10 -4.24
C ASP A 168 2.57 -13.59 -3.92
N PRO A 169 1.53 -14.43 -4.11
CA PRO A 169 0.14 -14.05 -3.85
C PRO A 169 -0.13 -13.73 -2.37
N LEU A 170 0.75 -14.12 -1.47
CA LEU A 170 0.57 -13.83 -0.05
C LEU A 170 0.95 -12.40 0.33
N VAL A 171 1.74 -11.71 -0.50
CA VAL A 171 2.24 -10.35 -0.22
C VAL A 171 2.00 -9.35 -1.35
N SER A 172 1.51 -9.81 -2.50
CA SER A 172 1.34 -8.99 -3.70
C SER A 172 0.36 -7.82 -3.49
N CYS A 173 -0.82 -8.11 -2.95
CA CYS A 173 -1.81 -7.11 -2.58
C CYS A 173 -2.43 -7.53 -1.25
N LEU A 174 -2.23 -6.73 -0.23
CA LEU A 174 -2.73 -6.99 1.11
C LEU A 174 -3.81 -5.98 1.47
N VAL A 175 -4.91 -6.43 2.07
CA VAL A 175 -5.81 -5.52 2.76
C VAL A 175 -5.54 -5.64 4.25
N THR A 176 -5.27 -4.50 4.89
CA THR A 176 -5.08 -4.40 6.34
C THR A 176 -6.29 -3.76 6.98
N SER A 177 -6.77 -4.35 8.08
CA SER A 177 -7.83 -3.80 8.92
C SER A 177 -7.28 -3.63 10.34
N LEU A 178 -7.38 -2.40 10.83
CA LEU A 178 -7.01 -2.01 12.20
C LEU A 178 -8.28 -1.63 12.95
N LYS A 179 -8.53 -2.32 14.06
CA LYS A 179 -9.64 -2.06 14.99
C LYS A 179 -9.20 -1.18 16.16
N ASP A 180 -10.09 -0.95 17.09
CA ASP A 180 -9.79 -0.20 18.31
C ASP A 180 -8.52 -0.71 18.99
N SER A 181 -7.63 0.21 19.35
CA SER A 181 -6.31 -0.04 19.92
C SER A 181 -5.27 -0.70 18.99
N ASP A 182 -5.62 -1.04 17.74
CA ASP A 182 -4.63 -1.49 16.76
C ASP A 182 -3.81 -0.31 16.22
N GLU A 183 -2.56 -0.60 15.90
CA GLU A 183 -1.60 0.38 15.39
C GLU A 183 -0.53 -0.28 14.52
N LEU A 184 0.18 0.54 13.76
CA LEU A 184 1.41 0.17 13.10
C LEU A 184 2.49 1.15 13.53
N GLY A 185 3.26 0.81 14.56
CA GLY A 185 4.25 1.69 15.15
C GLY A 185 5.34 2.13 14.19
N TRP A 186 6.12 3.13 14.57
CA TRP A 186 7.18 3.70 13.76
C TRP A 186 8.09 2.66 13.12
N HIS A 187 8.31 2.77 11.81
CA HIS A 187 9.16 1.86 11.04
C HIS A 187 9.62 2.46 9.72
N TYR A 188 10.64 1.87 9.13
CA TYR A 188 10.98 1.99 7.72
C TYR A 188 10.44 0.78 6.96
N ASP A 189 10.00 1.01 5.72
CA ASP A 189 9.65 -0.08 4.81
C ASP A 189 10.90 -0.74 4.22
N PRO A 190 10.83 -2.03 3.89
CA PRO A 190 11.93 -2.71 3.21
C PRO A 190 12.06 -2.31 1.73
N ASN A 191 11.02 -1.73 1.13
CA ASN A 191 10.94 -1.41 -0.30
C ASN A 191 10.88 0.11 -0.53
N ASP A 192 11.43 0.56 -1.66
CA ASP A 192 11.54 1.99 -2.02
C ASP A 192 10.24 2.63 -2.50
N GLY A 193 9.17 1.87 -2.69
CA GLY A 193 7.88 2.41 -3.13
C GLY A 193 6.73 1.61 -2.56
N VAL A 194 6.00 2.21 -1.61
CA VAL A 194 4.75 1.66 -1.09
C VAL A 194 3.59 2.42 -1.71
N VAL A 195 2.66 1.67 -2.25
CA VAL A 195 1.42 2.21 -2.82
C VAL A 195 0.27 1.71 -1.95
N THR A 196 -0.49 2.65 -1.42
CA THR A 196 -1.65 2.33 -0.58
C THR A 196 -2.91 2.95 -1.13
N LEU A 197 -3.99 2.19 -1.10
CA LEU A 197 -5.33 2.68 -1.43
C LEU A 197 -6.18 2.66 -0.16
N PHE A 198 -6.65 3.83 0.26
CA PHE A 198 -7.43 4.00 1.47
C PHE A 198 -8.89 3.64 1.23
N LEU A 199 -9.43 2.68 1.99
CA LEU A 199 -10.78 2.13 1.76
C LEU A 199 -11.78 2.60 2.83
N GLN A 200 -11.40 2.60 4.11
CA GLN A 200 -12.28 2.99 5.20
C GLN A 200 -11.54 3.77 6.28
N LYS A 201 -12.18 4.86 6.72
CA LYS A 201 -11.70 5.71 7.81
C LYS A 201 -12.23 5.22 9.16
N PRO A 202 -11.39 5.19 10.21
CA PRO A 202 -11.85 4.93 11.57
C PRO A 202 -12.62 6.14 12.13
N ASP A 203 -13.29 5.96 13.26
CA ASP A 203 -13.98 7.05 13.96
C ASP A 203 -12.97 8.09 14.48
N LYS A 204 -11.85 7.63 15.03
CA LYS A 204 -10.77 8.46 15.60
C LYS A 204 -9.44 7.71 15.46
N GLY A 205 -8.35 8.46 15.47
CA GLY A 205 -7.02 7.91 15.36
C GLY A 205 -6.75 7.31 13.97
N GLY A 206 -5.74 6.46 13.89
CA GLY A 206 -5.38 5.78 12.66
C GLY A 206 -4.82 6.72 11.59
N GLU A 207 -4.37 7.92 11.94
CA GLU A 207 -3.69 8.84 11.05
C GLU A 207 -2.40 8.20 10.55
N PHE A 208 -2.08 8.44 9.29
CA PHE A 208 -0.77 8.12 8.74
C PHE A 208 0.19 9.26 9.09
N GLU A 209 1.18 8.96 9.90
CA GLU A 209 2.16 9.93 10.35
C GLU A 209 3.55 9.58 9.82
N PHE A 210 4.31 10.58 9.38
CA PHE A 210 5.63 10.36 8.81
C PHE A 210 6.53 11.58 8.92
N VAL A 211 7.84 11.34 8.82
CA VAL A 211 8.87 12.37 8.70
C VAL A 211 9.64 12.11 7.40
N PRO A 212 9.50 12.99 6.39
CA PRO A 212 10.17 12.82 5.10
C PRO A 212 11.68 12.75 5.25
N ASN A 213 12.31 11.82 4.52
CA ASN A 213 13.77 11.68 4.44
C ASN A 213 14.44 11.67 5.83
N SER A 214 13.85 10.98 6.79
CA SER A 214 14.36 10.90 8.16
C SER A 214 15.52 9.94 8.31
N LYS A 215 15.80 9.10 7.33
CA LYS A 215 16.90 8.13 7.37
C LYS A 215 18.22 8.82 7.11
N GLU A 216 19.04 8.94 8.13
CA GLU A 216 20.36 9.60 8.02
C GLU A 216 21.52 8.63 7.77
N SER A 217 21.48 7.44 8.39
CA SER A 217 22.52 6.42 8.26
C SER A 217 21.97 5.02 8.46
N ASN A 218 22.62 4.02 7.89
CA ASN A 218 22.30 2.61 8.14
C ASN A 218 23.06 2.02 9.35
N HIS A 219 24.00 2.75 9.92
CA HIS A 219 24.93 2.23 10.92
C HIS A 219 24.56 2.63 12.34
N GLU A 220 24.14 3.88 12.55
CA GLU A 220 23.81 4.41 13.88
C GLU A 220 22.42 5.04 13.90
N VAL A 221 21.74 4.98 15.04
CA VAL A 221 20.48 5.71 15.24
C VAL A 221 20.79 7.16 15.53
N SER A 222 20.26 8.07 14.73
CA SER A 222 20.47 9.50 14.93
C SER A 222 19.58 10.05 16.05
N GLU A 223 19.97 11.21 16.62
CA GLU A 223 19.15 11.93 17.60
C GLU A 223 17.76 12.30 17.01
N LYS A 224 17.71 12.62 15.72
CA LYS A 224 16.45 12.87 15.01
C LYS A 224 15.55 11.63 15.00
N GLU A 225 16.10 10.47 14.64
CA GLU A 225 15.33 9.22 14.66
C GLU A 225 14.82 8.88 16.07
N LEU A 226 15.64 9.08 17.11
CA LEU A 226 15.22 8.90 18.50
C LEU A 226 14.09 9.84 18.88
N SER A 227 14.18 11.12 18.55
CA SER A 227 13.13 12.10 18.86
C SER A 227 11.82 11.80 18.14
N ILE A 228 11.87 11.24 16.93
CA ILE A 228 10.66 10.78 16.20
C ILE A 228 10.04 9.58 16.93
N LEU A 229 10.86 8.59 17.29
CA LEU A 229 10.39 7.38 17.98
C LEU A 229 9.76 7.69 19.33
N ASP A 230 10.26 8.69 20.03
CA ASP A 230 9.74 9.17 21.30
C ASP A 230 8.57 10.17 21.15
N ASN A 231 8.12 10.43 19.91
CA ASN A 231 7.09 11.42 19.56
C ASN A 231 7.40 12.86 20.07
N GLN A 232 8.68 13.21 20.12
CA GLN A 232 9.14 14.55 20.54
C GLN A 232 9.57 15.42 19.35
N TYR A 233 9.61 14.87 18.13
CA TYR A 233 9.96 15.61 16.93
C TYR A 233 8.79 16.49 16.50
N GLU A 234 9.03 17.80 16.31
CA GLU A 234 7.97 18.79 16.06
C GLU A 234 7.39 18.71 14.63
N ASP A 235 8.21 18.32 13.65
CA ASP A 235 7.82 18.34 12.23
C ASP A 235 7.25 16.97 11.76
N ILE A 236 6.52 16.26 12.61
CA ILE A 236 5.79 15.05 12.19
C ILE A 236 4.59 15.49 11.35
N ILE A 237 4.54 15.00 10.11
CA ILE A 237 3.41 15.23 9.21
C ILE A 237 2.35 14.16 9.50
N SER A 238 1.14 14.61 9.84
CA SER A 238 -0.02 13.74 10.04
C SER A 238 -1.02 13.92 8.89
N LEU A 239 -1.39 12.82 8.24
CA LEU A 239 -2.33 12.80 7.12
C LEU A 239 -3.62 12.10 7.53
N ALA A 240 -4.71 12.86 7.50
CA ALA A 240 -6.05 12.29 7.45
C ALA A 240 -6.34 11.90 6.00
N GLN A 241 -6.43 10.60 5.74
CA GLN A 241 -6.76 10.07 4.42
C GLN A 241 -8.26 9.77 4.35
N ASP A 242 -8.92 10.21 3.28
CA ASP A 242 -10.32 9.88 3.03
C ASP A 242 -10.44 8.65 2.10
N PRO A 243 -11.54 7.87 2.20
CA PRO A 243 -11.76 6.71 1.35
C PRO A 243 -11.67 7.05 -0.13
N GLY A 244 -11.01 6.19 -0.91
CA GLY A 244 -10.73 6.40 -2.32
C GLY A 244 -9.42 7.11 -2.63
N ALA A 245 -8.67 7.58 -1.62
CA ALA A 245 -7.37 8.21 -1.82
C ALA A 245 -6.29 7.17 -2.11
N LEU A 246 -5.45 7.45 -3.12
CA LEU A 246 -4.22 6.71 -3.43
C LEU A 246 -3.03 7.48 -2.87
N ALA A 247 -2.17 6.81 -2.12
CA ALA A 247 -0.90 7.37 -1.66
C ALA A 247 0.28 6.56 -2.20
N ILE A 248 1.29 7.26 -2.68
CA ILE A 248 2.55 6.71 -3.17
C ILE A 248 3.65 7.33 -2.30
N PHE A 249 4.37 6.49 -1.56
CA PHE A 249 5.23 6.92 -0.48
C PHE A 249 6.58 6.22 -0.49
N ASN A 250 7.65 6.96 -0.22
CA ASN A 250 9.00 6.42 -0.06
C ASN A 250 9.24 6.00 1.39
N GLY A 251 8.69 4.85 1.76
CA GLY A 251 8.75 4.33 3.13
C GLY A 251 10.12 3.82 3.56
N SER A 252 10.99 3.44 2.61
CA SER A 252 12.34 2.95 2.93
C SER A 252 13.27 4.04 3.47
N ASN A 253 12.94 5.31 3.18
CA ASN A 253 13.77 6.47 3.52
C ASN A 253 13.10 7.41 4.55
N SER A 254 11.87 7.12 4.93
CA SER A 254 11.07 7.99 5.81
C SER A 254 10.44 7.16 6.93
N LEU A 255 10.77 7.48 8.19
CA LEU A 255 10.07 6.89 9.34
C LEU A 255 8.60 7.25 9.26
N HIS A 256 7.75 6.25 9.42
CA HIS A 256 6.30 6.42 9.37
C HIS A 256 5.59 5.44 10.30
N ARG A 257 4.35 5.78 10.61
CA ARG A 257 3.47 4.93 11.43
C ARG A 257 2.00 5.11 11.05
N VAL A 258 1.18 4.21 11.53
CA VAL A 258 -0.26 4.41 11.68
C VAL A 258 -0.53 4.56 13.17
N ALA A 259 -1.02 5.72 13.57
CA ALA A 259 -1.38 6.01 14.95
C ALA A 259 -2.45 5.03 15.46
N PRO A 260 -2.56 4.79 16.78
CA PRO A 260 -3.58 3.91 17.31
C PRO A 260 -4.99 4.29 16.85
N VAL A 261 -5.74 3.30 16.40
CA VAL A 261 -7.16 3.46 16.03
C VAL A 261 -8.00 3.52 17.30
N ALA A 262 -9.05 4.33 17.31
CA ALA A 262 -10.00 4.41 18.42
C ALA A 262 -11.45 4.49 17.92
N GLY A 263 -12.33 3.78 18.60
CA GLY A 263 -13.77 3.75 18.31
C GLY A 263 -14.24 2.43 17.72
N ASN A 264 -15.42 2.46 17.11
CA ASN A 264 -16.09 1.25 16.62
C ASN A 264 -15.82 0.96 15.13
N SER A 265 -15.38 1.98 14.38
CA SER A 265 -15.08 1.84 12.95
C SER A 265 -13.61 1.48 12.73
N GLU A 266 -13.38 0.51 11.86
CA GLU A 266 -12.04 0.05 11.49
C GLU A 266 -11.38 0.99 10.48
N ARG A 267 -10.06 1.07 10.52
CA ARG A 267 -9.24 1.61 9.44
C ARG A 267 -8.91 0.49 8.45
N ILE A 268 -9.37 0.60 7.20
CA ILE A 268 -9.11 -0.42 6.16
C ILE A 268 -8.31 0.21 5.02
N VAL A 269 -7.19 -0.43 4.67
CA VAL A 269 -6.28 0.04 3.60
C VAL A 269 -5.80 -1.15 2.78
N ALA A 270 -5.77 -0.99 1.46
CA ALA A 270 -5.06 -1.91 0.58
C ALA A 270 -3.61 -1.45 0.39
N VAL A 271 -2.67 -2.37 0.58
CA VAL A 271 -1.23 -2.20 0.35
C VAL A 271 -0.86 -2.98 -0.90
N LEU A 272 -0.39 -2.27 -1.92
CA LEU A 272 -0.03 -2.82 -3.22
C LEU A 272 1.50 -2.97 -3.26
N SER A 273 1.97 -4.20 -3.17
CA SER A 273 3.42 -4.49 -3.15
C SER A 273 3.95 -4.60 -4.57
N LEU A 274 4.86 -3.71 -4.89
CA LEU A 274 5.54 -3.64 -6.17
C LEU A 274 7.05 -3.62 -5.90
N SER A 275 7.85 -4.15 -6.80
CA SER A 275 9.28 -4.33 -6.60
C SER A 275 10.09 -3.82 -7.79
N LEU A 276 11.27 -3.27 -7.52
CA LEU A 276 12.26 -2.90 -8.53
C LEU A 276 13.03 -4.13 -9.07
N ILE A 277 12.93 -5.25 -8.38
CA ILE A 277 13.55 -6.52 -8.79
C ILE A 277 12.46 -7.58 -8.99
N HIS A 278 12.68 -8.48 -9.92
CA HIS A 278 11.79 -9.61 -10.15
C HIS A 278 11.97 -10.62 -9.00
N ILE A 279 10.98 -10.70 -8.10
CA ILE A 279 10.97 -11.64 -6.97
C ILE A 279 9.91 -12.70 -7.22
#